data_0ba670cef1d23c80573caad03670d0c1
#
_entry.id   0ba670cef1d23c80573caad03670d0c1
#
_cell.length_a   1.000
_cell.length_b   1.000
_cell.length_c   1.000
_cell.angle_alpha   90.00
_cell.angle_beta   90.00
_cell.angle_gamma   90.00
#
_symmetry.space_group_name_H-M   'P 1'
#
loop_
_entity.id
_entity.type
_entity.pdbx_description
1 polymer ?
#
loop_
_entity_poly.entity_id
_entity_poly.type
_entity_poly.pdbx_seq_one_letter_code
_entity_poly.pdbx_strand_id
1 'polypeptide(L)'
;LNLSYEEYLLILTFFIIIYLLSKQKKIRDLKKENHILKQYKEAVEESNIISKADLKGNITYVNDKFCDVTLYSREEILNKPHSLLKGESSKEIFKNLWETISSKNTWHGVLKNRRKDGEFYYVNIIIKPILDENNEIIEYIAIRHEITDLIHKSEELEKSLREDFLTKEGNRFKLLEDIKKSKRPSLALLDINRFGEINDFYGYDIGDEVLRIVAKTFRKFIGNKYSLYRIYSDEFAILADNEDKEHFIRFIKQISDSLSLNPLKIKGKEIYIQISYSISFEEKNTLKKTANMIKKYAKTNKDVVIYDKNLEIEKIYEKNIMWTTKLKKAFENDNIVPYYQAIFNIKTNKIEKYEALVRLIDEDGIAISPYYFLDIAKKSKQYLKLTKRVIKKSFEYFKDKNFEFSINLTLEDIKSKSISTYILDMLVEYNIASKVVFEIVESEGIEDFVEVNSFIDKVRELGCQIAIDDFGSGYSNFEYLIKLNADYIKIDGSLIKDILINKNSEEIVITLVDFARRQGLKTIAEFVSNKDIFEKVKDLGIDYAQGYYISEPKIKID
;
A
#
# COMPACT_ATOMS: atom_id res chain seq x y z
N LEU A 1 -35.44 46.45 90.67
CA LEU A 1 -33.98 46.65 90.78
C LEU A 1 -33.67 48.09 90.40
N ASN A 2 -33.58 48.99 91.46
CA ASN A 2 -33.09 50.36 91.20
C ASN A 2 -31.57 50.28 91.11
N LEU A 3 -31.06 50.25 89.93
CA LEU A 3 -29.63 50.34 89.67
C LEU A 3 -29.14 51.77 89.97
N SER A 4 -27.98 51.90 90.61
CA SER A 4 -27.34 53.15 90.91
C SER A 4 -26.91 53.83 89.56
N TYR A 5 -26.77 55.16 89.54
CA TYR A 5 -26.33 55.90 88.38
C TYR A 5 -24.97 55.42 87.85
N GLU A 6 -24.09 54.96 88.69
CA GLU A 6 -22.79 54.39 88.36
C GLU A 6 -22.91 53.02 87.67
N GLU A 7 -23.81 52.18 88.10
CA GLU A 7 -24.07 50.87 87.45
C GLU A 7 -24.69 51.03 86.05
N TYR A 8 -25.58 51.99 85.91
CA TYR A 8 -26.12 52.36 84.57
C TYR A 8 -25.03 52.85 83.59
N LEU A 9 -24.10 53.67 84.08
CA LEU A 9 -22.99 54.19 83.29
C LEU A 9 -22.02 53.07 82.89
N LEU A 10 -21.75 52.13 83.80
CA LEU A 10 -20.93 50.95 83.56
C LEU A 10 -21.56 50.02 82.51
N ILE A 11 -22.85 49.77 82.57
CA ILE A 11 -23.59 48.98 81.61
C ILE A 11 -23.58 49.66 80.21
N LEU A 12 -23.82 50.94 80.18
CA LEU A 12 -23.79 51.71 78.92
C LEU A 12 -22.40 51.73 78.27
N THR A 13 -21.34 51.94 79.06
CA THR A 13 -19.97 51.89 78.61
C THR A 13 -19.59 50.47 78.11
N PHE A 14 -20.03 49.41 78.74
CA PHE A 14 -19.84 48.02 78.32
C PHE A 14 -20.53 47.78 76.97
N PHE A 15 -21.76 48.19 76.76
CA PHE A 15 -22.44 48.07 75.45
C PHE A 15 -21.78 48.92 74.39
N ILE A 16 -21.29 50.11 74.66
CA ILE A 16 -20.54 50.96 73.76
C ILE A 16 -19.23 50.25 73.37
N ILE A 17 -18.50 49.64 74.27
CA ILE A 17 -17.27 48.91 74.00
C ILE A 17 -17.56 47.71 73.13
N ILE A 18 -18.58 46.89 73.39
CA ILE A 18 -18.99 45.74 72.55
C ILE A 18 -19.36 46.23 71.17
N TYR A 19 -20.13 47.30 71.05
CA TYR A 19 -20.48 47.89 69.72
C TYR A 19 -19.24 48.32 68.97
N LEU A 20 -18.30 49.01 69.61
CA LEU A 20 -17.05 49.47 69.00
C LEU A 20 -16.18 48.30 68.58
N LEU A 21 -16.07 47.22 69.40
CA LEU A 21 -15.33 45.99 69.02
C LEU A 21 -15.98 45.27 67.88
N SER A 22 -17.31 45.16 67.84
CA SER A 22 -18.04 44.54 66.73
C SER A 22 -17.85 45.34 65.43
N LYS A 23 -17.89 46.67 65.50
CA LYS A 23 -17.63 47.55 64.34
C LYS A 23 -16.19 47.47 63.85
N GLN A 24 -15.20 47.40 64.72
CA GLN A 24 -13.79 47.17 64.36
C GLN A 24 -13.60 45.83 63.75
N LYS A 25 -14.24 44.77 64.20
CA LYS A 25 -14.22 43.42 63.61
C LYS A 25 -14.77 43.49 62.19
N LYS A 26 -15.95 44.08 61.96
CA LYS A 26 -16.57 44.25 60.63
C LYS A 26 -15.67 45.01 59.64
N ILE A 27 -15.04 46.12 60.15
CA ILE A 27 -14.07 46.89 59.30
C ILE A 27 -12.86 46.05 58.91
N ARG A 28 -12.34 45.22 59.86
CA ARG A 28 -11.21 44.30 59.59
C ARG A 28 -11.57 43.26 58.55
N ASP A 29 -12.73 42.64 58.69
CA ASP A 29 -13.22 41.61 57.75
C ASP A 29 -13.43 42.19 56.36
N LEU A 30 -14.04 43.38 56.22
CA LEU A 30 -14.19 44.11 54.99
C LEU A 30 -12.83 44.51 54.34
N LYS A 31 -11.85 44.91 55.16
CA LYS A 31 -10.50 45.19 54.63
C LYS A 31 -9.82 43.94 54.10
N LYS A 32 -9.98 42.80 54.77
CA LYS A 32 -9.45 41.49 54.33
C LYS A 32 -10.11 41.03 53.04
N GLU A 33 -11.43 41.13 52.95
CA GLU A 33 -12.20 40.81 51.75
C GLU A 33 -11.81 41.70 50.55
N ASN A 34 -11.71 42.99 50.76
CA ASN A 34 -11.26 43.93 49.74
C ASN A 34 -9.81 43.66 49.27
N HIS A 35 -8.93 43.22 50.20
CA HIS A 35 -7.56 42.86 49.82
C HIS A 35 -7.53 41.60 48.93
N ILE A 36 -8.34 40.58 49.28
CA ILE A 36 -8.47 39.36 48.47
C ILE A 36 -9.09 39.68 47.11
N LEU A 37 -10.16 40.46 47.06
CA LEU A 37 -10.79 40.89 45.83
C LEU A 37 -9.82 41.68 44.91
N LYS A 38 -8.95 42.49 45.48
CA LYS A 38 -7.91 43.20 44.75
C LYS A 38 -6.91 42.22 44.11
N GLN A 39 -6.46 41.22 44.86
CA GLN A 39 -5.55 40.18 44.31
C GLN A 39 -6.22 39.37 43.20
N TYR A 40 -7.49 38.97 43.32
CA TYR A 40 -8.23 38.35 42.23
C TYR A 40 -8.34 39.21 41.02
N LYS A 41 -8.63 40.49 41.20
CA LYS A 41 -8.69 41.47 40.08
C LYS A 41 -7.34 41.57 39.38
N GLU A 42 -6.24 41.73 40.09
CA GLU A 42 -4.88 41.83 39.55
C GLU A 42 -4.53 40.56 38.77
N ALA A 43 -4.79 39.36 39.29
CA ALA A 43 -4.53 38.11 38.59
C ALA A 43 -5.34 37.95 37.28
N VAL A 44 -6.59 38.42 37.26
CA VAL A 44 -7.44 38.41 36.04
C VAL A 44 -6.96 39.44 35.03
N GLU A 45 -6.53 40.63 35.49
CA GLU A 45 -6.03 41.69 34.65
C GLU A 45 -4.68 41.36 34.00
N GLU A 46 -3.80 40.63 34.68
CA GLU A 46 -2.51 40.18 34.14
C GLU A 46 -2.68 39.10 33.05
N SER A 47 -3.65 38.21 33.17
CA SER A 47 -3.83 37.07 32.28
C SER A 47 -4.73 37.34 31.07
N ASN A 48 -5.67 38.30 31.18
CA ASN A 48 -6.69 38.53 30.17
C ASN A 48 -6.66 39.97 29.60
N ILE A 49 -7.17 40.13 28.39
CA ILE A 49 -7.40 41.42 27.74
C ILE A 49 -8.72 41.95 28.23
N ILE A 50 -8.69 43.05 29.03
CA ILE A 50 -9.88 43.60 29.66
C ILE A 50 -10.17 45.01 29.14
N SER A 51 -11.43 45.27 28.85
CA SER A 51 -11.94 46.61 28.58
C SER A 51 -13.31 46.80 29.18
N LYS A 52 -13.65 48.04 29.48
CA LYS A 52 -15.00 48.46 29.83
C LYS A 52 -15.52 49.47 28.83
N ALA A 53 -16.84 49.53 28.67
CA ALA A 53 -17.50 50.45 27.79
C ALA A 53 -18.73 51.07 28.45
N ASP A 54 -19.06 52.30 27.99
CA ASP A 54 -20.32 52.96 28.32
C ASP A 54 -21.51 52.26 27.62
N LEU A 55 -22.72 52.73 27.89
CA LEU A 55 -23.96 52.22 27.29
C LEU A 55 -24.01 52.39 25.77
N LYS A 56 -23.17 53.25 25.16
CA LYS A 56 -23.05 53.45 23.71
C LYS A 56 -21.96 52.60 23.08
N GLY A 57 -21.20 51.82 23.87
CA GLY A 57 -20.10 50.98 23.43
C GLY A 57 -18.76 51.72 23.25
N ASN A 58 -18.61 52.94 23.80
CA ASN A 58 -17.34 53.61 23.80
C ASN A 58 -16.48 53.11 24.94
N ILE A 59 -15.20 52.89 24.71
CA ILE A 59 -14.25 52.33 25.66
C ILE A 59 -13.97 53.36 26.77
N THR A 60 -14.26 52.96 28.03
CA THR A 60 -14.03 53.77 29.23
C THR A 60 -12.80 53.32 30.03
N TYR A 61 -12.38 52.08 29.84
CA TYR A 61 -11.22 51.48 30.51
C TYR A 61 -10.60 50.40 29.67
N VAL A 62 -9.28 50.26 29.73
CA VAL A 62 -8.49 49.14 29.23
C VAL A 62 -7.34 48.84 30.17
N ASN A 63 -6.99 47.55 30.30
CA ASN A 63 -5.77 47.12 31.02
C ASN A 63 -4.54 47.18 30.11
N ASP A 64 -3.35 46.99 30.67
CA ASP A 64 -2.09 47.02 29.92
C ASP A 64 -2.05 45.92 28.84
N LYS A 65 -2.53 44.72 29.19
CA LYS A 65 -2.64 43.57 28.25
C LYS A 65 -3.47 43.90 26.99
N PHE A 66 -4.51 44.74 27.15
CA PHE A 66 -5.29 45.22 26.01
C PHE A 66 -4.43 46.06 25.07
N CYS A 67 -3.64 46.98 25.61
CA CYS A 67 -2.73 47.85 24.81
C CYS A 67 -1.66 47.03 24.13
N ASP A 68 -1.04 46.07 24.83
CA ASP A 68 0.00 45.17 24.29
C ASP A 68 -0.50 44.36 23.09
N VAL A 69 -1.69 43.79 23.21
CA VAL A 69 -2.25 42.94 22.15
C VAL A 69 -2.82 43.73 20.99
N THR A 70 -3.47 44.88 21.25
CA THR A 70 -4.12 45.66 20.19
C THR A 70 -3.17 46.63 19.50
N LEU A 71 -2.00 46.91 20.10
CA LEU A 71 -1.01 47.90 19.68
C LEU A 71 -1.50 49.33 19.68
N TYR A 72 -2.64 49.64 20.33
CA TYR A 72 -3.12 50.99 20.58
C TYR A 72 -2.67 51.46 21.97
N SER A 73 -2.21 52.68 22.08
CA SER A 73 -2.00 53.26 23.40
C SER A 73 -3.33 53.51 24.13
N ARG A 74 -3.28 53.60 25.45
CA ARG A 74 -4.48 53.87 26.26
C ARG A 74 -5.16 55.18 25.87
N GLU A 75 -4.38 56.21 25.57
CA GLU A 75 -4.87 57.52 25.16
C GLU A 75 -5.56 57.50 23.80
N GLU A 76 -5.06 56.68 22.87
CA GLU A 76 -5.64 56.53 21.53
C GLU A 76 -6.99 55.80 21.54
N ILE A 77 -7.20 54.89 22.48
CA ILE A 77 -8.36 54.00 22.48
C ILE A 77 -9.49 54.47 23.40
N LEU A 78 -9.19 55.20 24.48
CA LEU A 78 -10.21 55.74 25.38
C LEU A 78 -11.18 56.65 24.64
N ASN A 79 -12.47 56.56 24.98
CA ASN A 79 -13.59 57.29 24.39
C ASN A 79 -13.82 56.97 22.88
N LYS A 80 -13.15 55.93 22.33
CA LYS A 80 -13.43 55.42 20.98
C LYS A 80 -14.38 54.23 21.04
N PRO A 81 -15.19 54.02 19.99
CA PRO A 81 -16.09 52.88 19.96
C PRO A 81 -15.29 51.59 19.76
N HIS A 82 -15.72 50.49 20.40
CA HIS A 82 -15.13 49.16 20.24
C HIS A 82 -15.09 48.67 18.78
N SER A 83 -15.94 49.25 17.91
CA SER A 83 -15.92 48.94 16.46
C SER A 83 -14.60 49.30 15.79
N LEU A 84 -13.72 50.09 16.41
CA LEU A 84 -12.36 50.38 15.94
C LEU A 84 -11.53 49.09 15.78
N LEU A 85 -11.75 48.09 16.61
CA LEU A 85 -11.07 46.78 16.58
C LEU A 85 -11.75 45.77 15.64
N LYS A 86 -12.83 46.15 14.96
CA LYS A 86 -13.62 45.25 14.15
C LYS A 86 -12.81 44.69 12.98
N GLY A 87 -12.65 43.37 12.95
CA GLY A 87 -12.15 42.63 11.80
C GLY A 87 -13.28 42.11 10.91
N GLU A 88 -13.13 40.90 10.37
CA GLU A 88 -14.04 40.29 9.38
C GLU A 88 -15.16 39.42 10.01
N SER A 89 -15.64 39.77 11.21
CA SER A 89 -16.76 39.06 11.80
C SER A 89 -18.10 39.47 11.20
N SER A 90 -19.07 38.58 11.12
CA SER A 90 -20.35 38.79 10.47
C SER A 90 -21.21 39.84 11.19
N LYS A 91 -22.09 40.53 10.46
CA LYS A 91 -23.05 41.50 11.05
C LYS A 91 -24.01 40.83 12.04
N GLU A 92 -24.36 39.58 11.79
CA GLU A 92 -25.26 38.79 12.64
C GLU A 92 -24.70 38.53 14.04
N ILE A 93 -23.39 38.24 14.15
CA ILE A 93 -22.70 38.07 15.45
C ILE A 93 -22.81 39.36 16.28
N PHE A 94 -22.57 40.53 15.67
CA PHE A 94 -22.66 41.80 16.40
C PHE A 94 -24.10 42.15 16.77
N LYS A 95 -25.09 41.82 15.92
CA LYS A 95 -26.51 41.97 16.26
C LYS A 95 -26.88 41.13 17.47
N ASN A 96 -26.56 39.84 17.44
CA ASN A 96 -26.79 38.92 18.54
C ASN A 96 -26.09 39.38 19.84
N LEU A 97 -24.84 39.88 19.72
CA LEU A 97 -24.10 40.43 20.85
C LEU A 97 -24.88 41.56 21.52
N TRP A 98 -25.30 42.59 20.75
CA TRP A 98 -26.00 43.75 21.29
C TRP A 98 -27.37 43.39 21.88
N GLU A 99 -28.14 42.54 21.22
CA GLU A 99 -29.42 42.04 21.74
C GLU A 99 -29.24 41.32 23.09
N THR A 100 -28.20 40.52 23.22
CA THR A 100 -27.93 39.76 24.45
C THR A 100 -27.53 40.66 25.61
N ILE A 101 -26.52 41.56 25.43
CA ILE A 101 -26.04 42.36 26.53
C ILE A 101 -27.01 43.45 26.94
N SER A 102 -27.81 43.99 26.00
CA SER A 102 -28.87 44.98 26.30
C SER A 102 -30.03 44.33 27.09
N SER A 103 -30.21 43.04 26.97
CA SER A 103 -31.19 42.28 27.76
C SER A 103 -30.64 41.82 29.14
N LYS A 104 -29.58 42.46 29.62
CA LYS A 104 -28.91 42.16 30.92
C LYS A 104 -28.28 40.78 30.99
N ASN A 105 -28.09 40.07 29.84
CA ASN A 105 -27.48 38.76 29.76
C ASN A 105 -26.00 38.84 29.37
N THR A 106 -25.22 37.83 29.80
CA THR A 106 -23.81 37.69 29.39
C THR A 106 -23.71 37.11 28.00
N TRP A 107 -22.93 37.74 27.12
CA TRP A 107 -22.63 37.22 25.82
C TRP A 107 -21.28 36.53 25.76
N HIS A 108 -21.18 35.41 25.01
CA HIS A 108 -19.98 34.63 24.79
C HIS A 108 -19.79 34.42 23.29
N GLY A 109 -18.54 34.53 22.80
CA GLY A 109 -18.26 34.26 21.39
C GLY A 109 -16.80 34.40 21.04
N VAL A 110 -16.50 34.03 19.79
CA VAL A 110 -15.18 34.22 19.19
C VAL A 110 -15.30 35.35 18.16
N LEU A 111 -14.41 36.33 18.26
CA LEU A 111 -14.35 37.43 17.34
C LEU A 111 -12.97 37.48 16.67
N LYS A 112 -12.98 37.76 15.34
CA LYS A 112 -11.79 38.13 14.58
C LYS A 112 -11.65 39.66 14.61
N ASN A 113 -10.64 40.14 15.32
CA ASN A 113 -10.34 41.56 15.48
C ASN A 113 -9.13 41.95 14.62
N ARG A 114 -8.88 43.27 14.52
CA ARG A 114 -7.73 43.84 13.80
C ARG A 114 -6.93 44.73 14.74
N ARG A 115 -5.60 44.52 14.77
CA ARG A 115 -4.63 45.35 15.51
C ARG A 115 -4.41 46.67 14.78
N LYS A 116 -3.72 47.61 15.44
CA LYS A 116 -3.38 48.93 14.87
C LYS A 116 -2.50 48.84 13.60
N ASP A 117 -1.61 47.85 13.51
CA ASP A 117 -0.76 47.55 12.36
C ASP A 117 -1.51 46.89 11.18
N GLY A 118 -2.77 46.52 11.38
CA GLY A 118 -3.61 45.91 10.36
C GLY A 118 -3.69 44.37 10.45
N GLU A 119 -2.88 43.73 11.27
CA GLU A 119 -2.93 42.27 11.48
C GLU A 119 -4.21 41.82 12.17
N PHE A 120 -4.70 40.62 11.77
CA PHE A 120 -5.86 40.00 12.41
C PHE A 120 -5.45 39.14 13.58
N TYR A 121 -6.28 39.18 14.64
CA TYR A 121 -6.15 38.30 15.79
C TYR A 121 -7.51 37.78 16.24
N TYR A 122 -7.52 36.60 16.84
CA TYR A 122 -8.75 35.94 17.33
C TYR A 122 -8.82 36.00 18.83
N VAL A 123 -10.00 36.34 19.34
CA VAL A 123 -10.27 36.39 20.78
C VAL A 123 -11.51 35.57 21.10
N ASN A 124 -11.40 34.74 22.13
CA ASN A 124 -12.57 34.22 22.84
C ASN A 124 -12.97 35.29 23.88
N ILE A 125 -14.18 35.78 23.81
CA ILE A 125 -14.63 36.94 24.56
C ILE A 125 -15.90 36.67 25.34
N ILE A 126 -15.93 37.19 26.58
CA ILE A 126 -17.10 37.24 27.43
C ILE A 126 -17.41 38.72 27.65
N ILE A 127 -18.64 39.14 27.34
CA ILE A 127 -19.11 40.49 27.60
C ILE A 127 -20.28 40.40 28.60
N LYS A 128 -20.12 41.08 29.75
CA LYS A 128 -21.11 41.10 30.81
C LYS A 128 -21.55 42.53 31.10
N PRO A 129 -22.86 42.81 31.15
CA PRO A 129 -23.38 44.07 31.70
C PRO A 129 -23.16 44.13 33.23
N ILE A 130 -22.71 45.26 33.70
CA ILE A 130 -22.60 45.56 35.13
C ILE A 130 -23.82 46.36 35.52
N LEU A 131 -24.50 45.93 36.59
CA LEU A 131 -25.76 46.51 37.03
C LEU A 131 -25.54 47.31 38.33
N ASP A 132 -26.33 48.36 38.56
CA ASP A 132 -26.42 49.10 39.79
C ASP A 132 -27.37 48.40 40.84
N GLU A 133 -27.57 49.06 41.96
CA GLU A 133 -28.47 48.56 43.01
C GLU A 133 -29.96 48.51 42.59
N ASN A 134 -30.35 49.26 41.56
CA ASN A 134 -31.68 49.29 40.96
C ASN A 134 -31.84 48.30 39.79
N ASN A 135 -30.82 47.45 39.59
CA ASN A 135 -30.75 46.47 38.48
C ASN A 135 -30.71 47.13 37.11
N GLU A 136 -30.19 48.38 36.95
CA GLU A 136 -29.98 49.07 35.68
C GLU A 136 -28.53 48.96 35.23
N ILE A 137 -28.31 48.83 33.90
CA ILE A 137 -26.97 48.66 33.33
C ILE A 137 -26.20 50.00 33.45
N ILE A 138 -25.03 49.95 34.09
CA ILE A 138 -24.14 51.13 34.25
C ILE A 138 -22.96 51.09 33.30
N GLU A 139 -22.43 49.93 32.97
CA GLU A 139 -21.31 49.74 32.05
C GLU A 139 -21.31 48.30 31.51
N TYR A 140 -20.55 48.06 30.45
CA TYR A 140 -20.22 46.70 30.00
C TYR A 140 -18.76 46.38 30.28
N ILE A 141 -18.47 45.20 30.80
CA ILE A 141 -17.11 44.66 30.93
C ILE A 141 -16.90 43.54 29.90
N ALA A 142 -15.79 43.63 29.17
CA ALA A 142 -15.38 42.60 28.24
C ALA A 142 -14.05 41.98 28.69
N ILE A 143 -14.05 40.67 28.87
CA ILE A 143 -12.87 39.87 29.19
C ILE A 143 -12.57 39.01 27.94
N ARG A 144 -11.34 39.11 27.44
CA ARG A 144 -10.92 38.37 26.23
C ARG A 144 -9.69 37.57 26.49
N HIS A 145 -9.65 36.38 25.90
CA HIS A 145 -8.46 35.55 25.82
C HIS A 145 -8.04 35.45 24.34
N GLU A 146 -6.78 35.76 24.04
CA GLU A 146 -6.27 35.65 22.69
C GLU A 146 -6.07 34.17 22.33
N ILE A 147 -6.62 33.72 21.20
CA ILE A 147 -6.59 32.32 20.71
C ILE A 147 -6.01 32.22 19.31
N THR A 148 -5.30 33.27 18.83
CA THR A 148 -4.75 33.34 17.48
C THR A 148 -3.84 32.15 17.17
N ASP A 149 -2.89 31.86 18.05
CA ASP A 149 -1.97 30.71 17.88
C ASP A 149 -2.71 29.36 17.90
N LEU A 150 -3.76 29.23 18.70
CA LEU A 150 -4.57 28.01 18.76
C LEU A 150 -5.32 27.79 17.44
N ILE A 151 -5.91 28.84 16.87
CA ILE A 151 -6.59 28.78 15.55
C ILE A 151 -5.59 28.42 14.45
N HIS A 152 -4.44 29.10 14.39
CA HIS A 152 -3.43 28.80 13.37
C HIS A 152 -2.88 27.39 13.49
N LYS A 153 -2.59 26.90 14.71
CA LYS A 153 -2.17 25.51 14.94
C LYS A 153 -3.25 24.50 14.54
N SER A 154 -4.51 24.83 14.78
CA SER A 154 -5.63 23.98 14.37
C SER A 154 -5.74 23.90 12.85
N GLU A 155 -5.61 25.04 12.15
CA GLU A 155 -5.61 25.10 10.68
C GLU A 155 -4.41 24.35 10.07
N GLU A 156 -3.21 24.52 10.65
CA GLU A 156 -2.01 23.78 10.26
C GLU A 156 -2.17 22.27 10.48
N LEU A 157 -2.76 21.86 11.61
CA LEU A 157 -3.03 20.45 11.90
C LEU A 157 -4.05 19.87 10.91
N GLU A 158 -5.14 20.57 10.63
CA GLU A 158 -6.13 20.16 9.62
C GLU A 158 -5.49 19.99 8.24
N LYS A 159 -4.63 20.95 7.85
CA LYS A 159 -3.89 20.89 6.60
C LYS A 159 -2.94 19.70 6.58
N SER A 160 -2.19 19.48 7.65
CA SER A 160 -1.28 18.33 7.81
C SER A 160 -2.01 16.98 7.76
N LEU A 161 -3.24 16.91 8.29
CA LEU A 161 -4.07 15.70 8.23
C LEU A 161 -4.57 15.36 6.81
N ARG A 162 -4.65 16.35 5.91
CA ARG A 162 -5.26 16.18 4.58
C ARG A 162 -4.29 16.27 3.41
N GLU A 163 -3.07 16.80 3.61
CA GLU A 163 -2.07 16.98 2.55
C GLU A 163 -0.89 16.01 2.73
N ASP A 164 -0.27 15.64 1.62
CA ASP A 164 1.02 14.95 1.62
C ASP A 164 2.13 15.97 1.87
N PHE A 165 2.99 15.67 2.82
CA PHE A 165 4.00 16.62 3.28
C PHE A 165 5.04 16.97 2.20
N LEU A 166 5.38 16.01 1.31
CA LEU A 166 6.40 16.16 0.28
C LEU A 166 5.90 16.91 -0.96
N THR A 167 4.73 16.51 -1.46
CA THR A 167 4.17 17.00 -2.72
C THR A 167 3.16 18.13 -2.54
N LYS A 168 2.64 18.32 -1.33
CA LYS A 168 1.56 19.27 -0.97
C LYS A 168 0.23 18.98 -1.67
N GLU A 169 0.09 17.80 -2.27
CA GLU A 169 -1.17 17.32 -2.82
C GLU A 169 -2.03 16.65 -1.74
N GLY A 170 -3.28 16.35 -2.04
CA GLY A 170 -4.12 15.62 -1.10
C GLY A 170 -3.49 14.27 -0.72
N ASN A 171 -3.64 13.86 0.53
CA ASN A 171 -3.17 12.56 0.98
C ASN A 171 -4.29 11.51 0.91
N ARG A 172 -4.00 10.28 1.36
CA ARG A 172 -4.97 9.18 1.41
C ARG A 172 -6.24 9.52 2.19
N PHE A 173 -6.12 10.27 3.30
CA PHE A 173 -7.27 10.63 4.12
C PHE A 173 -8.21 11.55 3.35
N LYS A 174 -7.66 12.57 2.70
CA LYS A 174 -8.39 13.50 1.84
C LYS A 174 -9.09 12.79 0.67
N LEU A 175 -8.40 11.85 0.01
CA LEU A 175 -9.00 11.04 -1.05
C LEU A 175 -10.27 10.31 -0.57
N LEU A 176 -10.20 9.67 0.61
CA LEU A 176 -11.34 8.92 1.15
C LEU A 176 -12.52 9.82 1.53
N GLU A 177 -12.25 11.03 2.04
CA GLU A 177 -13.29 12.03 2.28
C GLU A 177 -13.96 12.48 0.97
N ASP A 178 -13.15 12.75 -0.06
CA ASP A 178 -13.65 13.28 -1.33
C ASP A 178 -14.42 12.23 -2.13
N ILE A 179 -14.01 10.96 -2.10
CA ILE A 179 -14.80 9.84 -2.66
C ILE A 179 -16.20 9.80 -2.02
N LYS A 180 -16.31 9.97 -0.70
CA LYS A 180 -17.60 9.97 0.00
C LYS A 180 -18.50 11.14 -0.44
N LYS A 181 -17.91 12.30 -0.71
CA LYS A 181 -18.64 13.52 -1.13
C LYS A 181 -19.03 13.49 -2.61
N SER A 182 -18.26 12.82 -3.47
CA SER A 182 -18.52 12.73 -4.91
C SER A 182 -19.87 12.10 -5.20
N LYS A 183 -20.52 12.53 -6.28
CA LYS A 183 -21.81 11.95 -6.72
C LYS A 183 -21.58 10.69 -7.54
N ARG A 184 -20.68 10.74 -8.51
CA ARG A 184 -20.36 9.65 -9.46
C ARG A 184 -18.84 9.60 -9.67
N PRO A 185 -18.08 9.06 -8.70
CA PRO A 185 -16.64 9.10 -8.74
C PRO A 185 -16.05 8.18 -9.79
N SER A 186 -14.95 8.63 -10.41
CA SER A 186 -14.05 7.83 -11.23
C SER A 186 -12.65 7.96 -10.66
N LEU A 187 -11.96 6.84 -10.41
CA LEU A 187 -10.67 6.81 -9.74
C LEU A 187 -9.61 6.18 -10.63
N ALA A 188 -8.52 6.91 -10.88
CA ALA A 188 -7.30 6.35 -11.42
C ALA A 188 -6.24 6.24 -10.31
N LEU A 189 -5.56 5.09 -10.22
CA LEU A 189 -4.37 4.90 -9.41
C LEU A 189 -3.17 4.83 -10.35
N LEU A 190 -2.11 5.57 -10.05
CA LEU A 190 -0.90 5.66 -10.85
C LEU A 190 0.29 5.31 -9.95
N ASP A 191 1.27 4.61 -10.52
CA ASP A 191 2.43 4.09 -9.78
C ASP A 191 3.69 4.26 -10.64
N ILE A 192 4.78 4.73 -10.04
CA ILE A 192 6.06 4.88 -10.75
C ILE A 192 6.75 3.53 -10.77
N ASN A 193 6.95 2.97 -11.97
CA ASN A 193 7.59 1.68 -12.11
C ASN A 193 9.04 1.72 -11.60
N ARG A 194 9.42 0.72 -10.81
CA ARG A 194 10.80 0.57 -10.29
C ARG A 194 11.31 1.77 -9.47
N PHE A 195 10.43 2.50 -8.79
CA PHE A 195 10.83 3.66 -7.99
C PHE A 195 11.86 3.31 -6.89
N GLY A 196 11.80 2.09 -6.35
CA GLY A 196 12.81 1.59 -5.42
C GLY A 196 14.21 1.59 -6.02
N GLU A 197 14.37 1.17 -7.28
CA GLU A 197 15.67 1.16 -7.98
C GLU A 197 16.23 2.59 -8.18
N ILE A 198 15.34 3.58 -8.39
CA ILE A 198 15.73 4.99 -8.46
C ILE A 198 16.30 5.45 -7.12
N ASN A 199 15.65 5.09 -6.00
CA ASN A 199 16.14 5.41 -4.66
C ASN A 199 17.46 4.70 -4.36
N ASP A 200 17.57 3.42 -4.71
CA ASP A 200 18.78 2.60 -4.45
C ASP A 200 19.99 3.11 -5.24
N PHE A 201 19.77 3.55 -6.49
CA PHE A 201 20.85 3.99 -7.37
C PHE A 201 21.20 5.48 -7.21
N TYR A 202 20.20 6.35 -7.06
CA TYR A 202 20.41 7.81 -7.02
C TYR A 202 20.28 8.44 -5.63
N GLY A 203 19.81 7.69 -4.64
CA GLY A 203 19.54 8.15 -3.27
C GLY A 203 18.15 8.78 -3.10
N TYR A 204 17.68 8.80 -1.85
CA TYR A 204 16.33 9.28 -1.47
C TYR A 204 16.07 10.75 -1.84
N ASP A 205 17.10 11.62 -1.78
CA ASP A 205 16.96 13.04 -2.16
C ASP A 205 16.55 13.22 -3.62
N ILE A 206 17.06 12.37 -4.51
CA ILE A 206 16.70 12.38 -5.93
C ILE A 206 15.30 11.78 -6.10
N GLY A 207 14.99 10.68 -5.40
CA GLY A 207 13.65 10.11 -5.39
C GLY A 207 12.58 11.10 -4.94
N ASP A 208 12.83 11.85 -3.88
CA ASP A 208 11.94 12.91 -3.41
C ASP A 208 11.71 14.00 -4.47
N GLU A 209 12.76 14.37 -5.21
CA GLU A 209 12.64 15.35 -6.28
C GLU A 209 11.86 14.78 -7.49
N VAL A 210 12.06 13.50 -7.83
CA VAL A 210 11.21 12.78 -8.80
C VAL A 210 9.75 12.89 -8.42
N LEU A 211 9.39 12.60 -7.17
CA LEU A 211 8.01 12.67 -6.69
C LEU A 211 7.44 14.09 -6.76
N ARG A 212 8.23 15.11 -6.42
CA ARG A 212 7.79 16.53 -6.54
C ARG A 212 7.55 16.93 -7.99
N ILE A 213 8.42 16.52 -8.92
CA ILE A 213 8.29 16.85 -10.34
C ILE A 213 7.09 16.11 -10.95
N VAL A 214 6.90 14.83 -10.61
CA VAL A 214 5.75 14.03 -11.05
C VAL A 214 4.45 14.67 -10.57
N ALA A 215 4.35 15.04 -9.29
CA ALA A 215 3.18 15.73 -8.75
C ALA A 215 2.90 17.05 -9.47
N LYS A 216 3.93 17.89 -9.70
CA LYS A 216 3.79 19.16 -10.45
C LYS A 216 3.34 18.91 -11.89
N THR A 217 3.86 17.88 -12.53
CA THR A 217 3.48 17.50 -13.89
C THR A 217 2.03 17.06 -13.94
N PHE A 218 1.60 16.17 -13.03
CA PHE A 218 0.20 15.78 -12.91
C PHE A 218 -0.69 17.01 -12.68
N ARG A 219 -0.33 17.89 -11.75
CA ARG A 219 -1.10 19.11 -11.45
C ARG A 219 -1.23 20.02 -12.66
N LYS A 220 -0.18 20.14 -13.47
CA LYS A 220 -0.21 20.92 -14.71
C LYS A 220 -1.20 20.38 -15.73
N PHE A 221 -1.28 19.05 -15.90
CA PHE A 221 -2.23 18.40 -16.79
C PHE A 221 -3.66 18.48 -16.26
N ILE A 222 -3.85 18.25 -14.97
CA ILE A 222 -5.16 18.15 -14.32
C ILE A 222 -5.82 19.53 -14.17
N GLY A 223 -5.03 20.58 -13.89
CA GLY A 223 -5.55 21.90 -13.56
C GLY A 223 -6.49 21.84 -12.35
N ASN A 224 -7.64 22.49 -12.47
CA ASN A 224 -8.70 22.48 -11.45
C ASN A 224 -9.82 21.48 -11.77
N LYS A 225 -9.69 20.70 -12.85
CA LYS A 225 -10.76 19.80 -13.31
C LYS A 225 -10.88 18.55 -12.45
N TYR A 226 -9.75 18.00 -12.01
CA TYR A 226 -9.69 16.79 -11.21
C TYR A 226 -8.90 17.01 -9.93
N SER A 227 -9.08 16.13 -8.95
CA SER A 227 -8.33 16.16 -7.70
C SER A 227 -7.18 15.16 -7.73
N LEU A 228 -6.00 15.62 -7.27
CA LEU A 228 -4.77 14.84 -7.20
C LEU A 228 -4.44 14.49 -5.76
N TYR A 229 -3.98 13.27 -5.56
CA TYR A 229 -3.58 12.76 -4.25
C TYR A 229 -2.31 11.94 -4.37
N ARG A 230 -1.47 11.97 -3.33
CA ARG A 230 -0.41 10.99 -3.12
C ARG A 230 -0.80 10.08 -1.96
N ILE A 231 -0.86 8.75 -2.21
CA ILE A 231 -1.42 7.80 -1.27
C ILE A 231 -0.35 7.17 -0.39
N TYR A 232 0.70 6.67 -1.01
CA TYR A 232 1.87 6.06 -0.37
C TYR A 232 3.08 6.20 -1.29
N SER A 233 4.30 6.27 -0.75
CA SER A 233 5.55 6.20 -1.50
C SER A 233 5.49 6.85 -2.90
N ASP A 234 5.38 6.05 -3.93
CA ASP A 234 5.33 6.38 -5.36
C ASP A 234 3.92 6.29 -5.98
N GLU A 235 2.89 6.09 -5.13
CA GLU A 235 1.51 5.92 -5.56
C GLU A 235 0.71 7.21 -5.52
N PHE A 236 0.18 7.60 -6.68
CA PHE A 236 -0.71 8.74 -6.85
C PHE A 236 -2.14 8.30 -7.18
N ALA A 237 -3.10 9.17 -6.94
CA ALA A 237 -4.48 8.98 -7.36
C ALA A 237 -5.04 10.25 -8.00
N ILE A 238 -5.86 10.06 -9.03
CA ILE A 238 -6.64 11.12 -9.67
C ILE A 238 -8.11 10.76 -9.52
N LEU A 239 -8.87 11.65 -8.88
CA LEU A 239 -10.31 11.50 -8.68
C LEU A 239 -11.05 12.50 -9.57
N ALA A 240 -11.98 11.99 -10.36
CA ALA A 240 -12.95 12.76 -11.12
C ALA A 240 -14.36 12.54 -10.57
N ASP A 241 -15.25 13.51 -10.68
CA ASP A 241 -16.66 13.37 -10.34
C ASP A 241 -17.54 13.66 -11.57
N ASN A 242 -18.45 12.75 -11.87
CA ASN A 242 -19.40 12.86 -12.99
C ASN A 242 -18.74 13.04 -14.37
N GLU A 243 -17.57 12.40 -14.59
CA GLU A 243 -16.84 12.47 -15.84
C GLU A 243 -17.24 11.34 -16.81
N ASP A 244 -17.11 11.59 -18.11
CA ASP A 244 -17.27 10.57 -19.15
C ASP A 244 -16.13 9.54 -19.06
N LYS A 245 -16.48 8.25 -19.14
CA LYS A 245 -15.53 7.15 -18.97
C LYS A 245 -14.43 7.16 -20.02
N GLU A 246 -14.78 7.30 -21.30
CA GLU A 246 -13.78 7.26 -22.37
C GLU A 246 -12.87 8.48 -22.35
N HIS A 247 -13.45 9.65 -22.01
CA HIS A 247 -12.68 10.87 -21.85
C HIS A 247 -11.67 10.74 -20.70
N PHE A 248 -12.09 10.21 -19.55
CA PHE A 248 -11.20 10.01 -18.40
C PHE A 248 -10.07 9.01 -18.71
N ILE A 249 -10.39 7.90 -19.40
CA ILE A 249 -9.40 6.90 -19.82
C ILE A 249 -8.35 7.54 -20.73
N ARG A 250 -8.79 8.26 -21.79
CA ARG A 250 -7.86 8.93 -22.72
C ARG A 250 -6.98 9.95 -22.01
N PHE A 251 -7.54 10.69 -21.09
CA PHE A 251 -6.82 11.70 -20.30
C PHE A 251 -5.73 11.07 -19.43
N ILE A 252 -6.03 9.99 -18.69
CA ILE A 252 -5.03 9.29 -17.87
C ILE A 252 -3.91 8.70 -18.72
N LYS A 253 -4.27 8.14 -19.89
CA LYS A 253 -3.29 7.63 -20.84
C LYS A 253 -2.35 8.73 -21.32
N GLN A 254 -2.86 9.89 -21.73
CA GLN A 254 -2.05 11.03 -22.19
C GLN A 254 -1.05 11.49 -21.11
N ILE A 255 -1.45 11.52 -19.85
CA ILE A 255 -0.56 11.87 -18.74
C ILE A 255 0.57 10.84 -18.60
N SER A 256 0.25 9.55 -18.61
CA SER A 256 1.22 8.47 -18.52
C SER A 256 2.22 8.50 -19.68
N ASP A 257 1.72 8.61 -20.91
CA ASP A 257 2.54 8.67 -22.12
C ASP A 257 3.48 9.89 -22.10
N SER A 258 2.99 11.06 -21.67
CA SER A 258 3.80 12.28 -21.59
C SER A 258 4.98 12.16 -20.63
N LEU A 259 4.80 11.48 -19.50
CA LEU A 259 5.87 11.26 -18.51
C LEU A 259 6.87 10.20 -18.95
N SER A 260 6.38 9.17 -19.67
CA SER A 260 7.24 8.08 -20.17
C SER A 260 8.12 8.51 -21.35
N LEU A 261 7.66 9.46 -22.17
CA LEU A 261 8.38 9.94 -23.34
C LEU A 261 9.46 10.99 -23.05
N ASN A 262 9.35 11.69 -21.92
CA ASN A 262 10.23 12.81 -21.60
C ASN A 262 11.01 12.54 -20.30
N PRO A 263 12.35 12.59 -20.31
CA PRO A 263 13.14 12.42 -19.10
C PRO A 263 12.93 13.56 -18.12
N LEU A 264 12.93 13.24 -16.83
CA LEU A 264 12.96 14.22 -15.76
C LEU A 264 14.38 14.77 -15.60
N LYS A 265 14.55 16.09 -15.67
CA LYS A 265 15.85 16.74 -15.47
C LYS A 265 16.03 17.11 -13.99
N ILE A 266 16.89 16.37 -13.27
CA ILE A 266 17.10 16.54 -11.83
C ILE A 266 18.60 16.66 -11.55
N LYS A 267 19.02 17.80 -11.02
CA LYS A 267 20.43 18.06 -10.66
C LYS A 267 21.42 17.68 -11.79
N GLY A 268 21.09 17.99 -13.05
CA GLY A 268 21.92 17.71 -14.23
C GLY A 268 21.85 16.28 -14.74
N LYS A 269 21.02 15.42 -14.16
CA LYS A 269 20.77 14.04 -14.62
C LYS A 269 19.45 13.97 -15.39
N GLU A 270 19.38 13.08 -16.37
CA GLU A 270 18.14 12.74 -17.07
C GLU A 270 17.64 11.38 -16.57
N ILE A 271 16.44 11.35 -15.96
CA ILE A 271 15.85 10.16 -15.37
C ILE A 271 14.58 9.83 -16.15
N TYR A 272 14.56 8.67 -16.79
CA TYR A 272 13.39 8.14 -17.48
C TYR A 272 12.53 7.38 -16.46
N ILE A 273 11.23 7.67 -16.45
CA ILE A 273 10.26 6.97 -15.59
C ILE A 273 9.13 6.41 -16.45
N GLN A 274 8.57 5.31 -16.02
CA GLN A 274 7.35 4.74 -16.57
C GLN A 274 6.27 4.75 -15.51
N ILE A 275 5.02 4.98 -15.93
CA ILE A 275 3.86 5.03 -15.05
C ILE A 275 2.91 3.89 -15.43
N SER A 276 2.71 2.97 -14.49
CA SER A 276 1.60 2.02 -14.55
C SER A 276 0.36 2.61 -13.93
N TYR A 277 -0.80 2.38 -14.54
CA TYR A 277 -2.05 2.91 -13.99
C TYR A 277 -3.21 1.94 -14.09
N SER A 278 -4.17 2.13 -13.20
CA SER A 278 -5.45 1.41 -13.18
C SER A 278 -6.61 2.37 -13.00
N ILE A 279 -7.75 2.10 -13.63
CA ILE A 279 -8.92 2.95 -13.58
C ILE A 279 -10.13 2.14 -13.13
N SER A 280 -10.90 2.67 -12.18
CA SER A 280 -12.16 2.09 -11.72
C SER A 280 -13.28 3.13 -11.77
N PHE A 281 -14.47 2.67 -12.19
CA PHE A 281 -15.72 3.42 -12.26
C PHE A 281 -16.80 2.83 -11.35
N GLU A 282 -16.38 2.02 -10.38
CA GLU A 282 -17.28 1.33 -9.46
C GLU A 282 -17.94 2.27 -8.44
N GLU A 283 -18.90 1.76 -7.67
CA GLU A 283 -19.51 2.51 -6.59
C GLU A 283 -18.52 2.89 -5.49
N LYS A 284 -18.83 3.95 -4.74
CA LYS A 284 -17.95 4.55 -3.73
C LYS A 284 -17.31 3.55 -2.76
N ASN A 285 -18.05 2.54 -2.33
CA ASN A 285 -17.58 1.56 -1.34
C ASN A 285 -16.58 0.56 -1.92
N THR A 286 -16.69 0.25 -3.20
CA THR A 286 -15.85 -0.73 -3.90
C THR A 286 -14.77 -0.09 -4.75
N LEU A 287 -14.94 1.19 -5.13
CA LEU A 287 -14.09 1.93 -6.05
C LEU A 287 -12.59 1.79 -5.76
N LYS A 288 -12.17 2.05 -4.52
CA LYS A 288 -10.75 1.96 -4.13
C LYS A 288 -10.27 0.50 -4.08
N LYS A 289 -11.09 -0.41 -3.59
CA LYS A 289 -10.77 -1.85 -3.56
C LYS A 289 -10.51 -2.34 -4.97
N THR A 290 -11.42 -2.03 -5.89
CA THR A 290 -11.35 -2.43 -7.29
C THR A 290 -10.13 -1.82 -7.98
N ALA A 291 -9.89 -0.51 -7.79
CA ALA A 291 -8.71 0.16 -8.34
C ALA A 291 -7.40 -0.47 -7.85
N ASN A 292 -7.28 -0.80 -6.56
CA ASN A 292 -6.10 -1.49 -6.02
C ASN A 292 -5.91 -2.89 -6.60
N MET A 293 -7.01 -3.63 -6.81
CA MET A 293 -6.94 -4.98 -7.40
C MET A 293 -6.42 -4.93 -8.83
N ILE A 294 -6.98 -4.07 -9.67
CA ILE A 294 -6.55 -3.93 -11.07
C ILE A 294 -5.13 -3.37 -11.18
N LYS A 295 -4.71 -2.47 -10.26
CA LYS A 295 -3.31 -2.00 -10.21
C LYS A 295 -2.33 -3.16 -9.98
N LYS A 296 -2.60 -4.07 -9.06
CA LYS A 296 -1.77 -5.26 -8.83
C LYS A 296 -1.74 -6.17 -10.07
N TYR A 297 -2.90 -6.34 -10.74
CA TYR A 297 -3.00 -7.11 -11.97
C TYR A 297 -2.20 -6.47 -13.10
N ALA A 298 -2.25 -5.15 -13.24
CA ALA A 298 -1.48 -4.39 -14.23
C ALA A 298 0.03 -4.63 -14.08
N LYS A 299 0.56 -4.55 -12.86
CA LYS A 299 1.99 -4.79 -12.58
C LYS A 299 2.47 -6.20 -12.98
N THR A 300 1.58 -7.19 -13.02
CA THR A 300 1.96 -8.59 -13.32
C THR A 300 1.73 -8.99 -14.77
N ASN A 301 0.82 -8.32 -15.49
CA ASN A 301 0.36 -8.79 -16.81
C ASN A 301 0.39 -7.72 -17.92
N LYS A 302 0.14 -6.45 -17.60
CA LYS A 302 0.08 -5.31 -18.54
C LYS A 302 0.23 -4.01 -17.79
N ASP A 303 0.91 -3.03 -18.35
CA ASP A 303 1.13 -1.71 -17.74
C ASP A 303 -0.16 -0.89 -17.53
N VAL A 304 -1.25 -1.25 -18.20
CA VAL A 304 -2.53 -0.55 -18.20
C VAL A 304 -3.69 -1.51 -18.06
N VAL A 305 -4.52 -1.34 -17.05
CA VAL A 305 -5.75 -2.12 -16.89
C VAL A 305 -6.91 -1.23 -16.46
N ILE A 306 -7.98 -1.29 -17.25
CA ILE A 306 -9.28 -0.69 -16.93
C ILE A 306 -10.16 -1.79 -16.33
N TYR A 307 -10.81 -1.50 -15.22
CA TYR A 307 -11.71 -2.47 -14.60
C TYR A 307 -12.89 -2.79 -15.53
N ASP A 308 -13.03 -4.07 -15.83
CA ASP A 308 -14.21 -4.66 -16.46
C ASP A 308 -14.65 -5.84 -15.59
N LYS A 309 -15.96 -5.94 -15.32
CA LYS A 309 -16.54 -7.06 -14.56
C LYS A 309 -16.23 -8.43 -15.19
N ASN A 310 -16.04 -8.46 -16.51
CA ASN A 310 -15.68 -9.67 -17.27
C ASN A 310 -14.23 -10.14 -17.01
N LEU A 311 -13.35 -9.30 -16.45
CA LEU A 311 -11.97 -9.69 -16.11
C LEU A 311 -11.88 -10.67 -14.93
N GLU A 312 -12.99 -10.93 -14.24
CA GLU A 312 -13.09 -11.87 -13.10
C GLU A 312 -11.93 -11.77 -12.09
N ILE A 313 -11.34 -10.59 -11.96
CA ILE A 313 -10.14 -10.34 -11.15
C ILE A 313 -10.35 -10.78 -9.70
N GLU A 314 -11.55 -10.60 -9.16
CA GLU A 314 -11.89 -11.09 -7.81
C GLU A 314 -11.75 -12.59 -7.71
N LYS A 315 -12.23 -13.34 -8.69
CA LYS A 315 -12.08 -14.81 -8.73
C LYS A 315 -10.60 -15.24 -8.83
N ILE A 316 -9.78 -14.50 -9.60
CA ILE A 316 -8.33 -14.76 -9.67
C ILE A 316 -7.69 -14.57 -8.29
N TYR A 317 -8.03 -13.50 -7.56
CA TYR A 317 -7.50 -13.26 -6.21
C TYR A 317 -8.00 -14.30 -5.20
N GLU A 318 -9.29 -14.62 -5.21
CA GLU A 318 -9.87 -15.67 -4.36
C GLU A 318 -9.18 -17.02 -4.63
N LYS A 319 -8.99 -17.37 -5.91
CA LYS A 319 -8.25 -18.56 -6.33
C LYS A 319 -6.81 -18.55 -5.79
N ASN A 320 -6.10 -17.42 -5.89
CA ASN A 320 -4.73 -17.30 -5.39
C ASN A 320 -4.64 -17.46 -3.86
N ILE A 321 -5.56 -16.86 -3.11
CA ILE A 321 -5.63 -16.99 -1.65
C ILE A 321 -5.96 -18.42 -1.27
N MET A 322 -6.94 -19.04 -1.92
CA MET A 322 -7.33 -20.43 -1.70
C MET A 322 -6.15 -21.38 -1.93
N TRP A 323 -5.46 -21.24 -3.07
CA TRP A 323 -4.32 -22.10 -3.40
C TRP A 323 -3.12 -21.89 -2.48
N THR A 324 -2.83 -20.64 -2.09
CA THR A 324 -1.77 -20.36 -1.10
C THR A 324 -2.05 -21.04 0.23
N THR A 325 -3.30 -21.03 0.66
CA THR A 325 -3.74 -21.71 1.90
C THR A 325 -3.67 -23.24 1.77
N LYS A 326 -4.15 -23.79 0.63
CA LYS A 326 -4.06 -25.23 0.33
C LYS A 326 -2.62 -25.72 0.30
N LEU A 327 -1.72 -24.98 -0.36
CA LEU A 327 -0.29 -25.29 -0.41
C LEU A 327 0.32 -25.34 0.99
N LYS A 328 0.03 -24.34 1.84
CA LYS A 328 0.55 -24.30 3.21
C LYS A 328 0.12 -25.55 4.00
N LYS A 329 -1.17 -25.88 3.96
CA LYS A 329 -1.72 -27.10 4.60
C LYS A 329 -1.09 -28.37 4.04
N ALA A 330 -0.89 -28.44 2.71
CA ALA A 330 -0.29 -29.61 2.06
C ALA A 330 1.18 -29.82 2.50
N PHE A 331 1.94 -28.75 2.74
CA PHE A 331 3.29 -28.84 3.32
C PHE A 331 3.27 -29.32 4.78
N GLU A 332 2.32 -28.84 5.58
CA GLU A 332 2.17 -29.22 6.99
C GLU A 332 1.78 -30.70 7.15
N ASN A 333 0.93 -31.21 6.25
CA ASN A 333 0.40 -32.55 6.27
C ASN A 333 1.19 -33.57 5.41
N ASP A 334 2.34 -33.17 4.87
CA ASP A 334 3.16 -34.00 3.96
C ASP A 334 2.44 -34.46 2.68
N ASN A 335 1.43 -33.70 2.23
CA ASN A 335 0.57 -33.99 1.08
C ASN A 335 1.13 -33.46 -0.27
N ILE A 336 2.38 -33.03 -0.31
CA ILE A 336 3.12 -32.80 -1.56
C ILE A 336 3.87 -34.08 -1.88
N VAL A 337 3.49 -34.75 -2.95
CA VAL A 337 4.02 -36.05 -3.33
C VAL A 337 4.37 -36.13 -4.82
N PRO A 338 5.42 -36.85 -5.22
CA PRO A 338 5.66 -37.17 -6.61
C PRO A 338 4.74 -38.33 -7.05
N TYR A 339 4.21 -38.21 -8.26
CA TYR A 339 3.65 -39.32 -9.03
C TYR A 339 4.64 -39.63 -10.14
N TYR A 340 4.67 -40.89 -10.57
CA TYR A 340 5.65 -41.38 -11.52
C TYR A 340 4.95 -41.83 -12.79
N GLN A 341 5.37 -41.26 -13.95
CA GLN A 341 4.87 -41.62 -15.25
C GLN A 341 5.93 -42.42 -16.02
N ALA A 342 5.55 -43.56 -16.56
CA ALA A 342 6.47 -44.44 -17.27
C ALA A 342 6.95 -43.83 -18.60
N ILE A 343 8.25 -43.98 -18.88
CA ILE A 343 8.90 -43.67 -20.15
C ILE A 343 9.34 -45.01 -20.75
N PHE A 344 8.75 -45.35 -21.90
CA PHE A 344 8.88 -46.61 -22.57
C PHE A 344 9.99 -46.56 -23.61
N ASN A 345 10.94 -47.50 -23.53
CA ASN A 345 11.98 -47.68 -24.56
C ASN A 345 11.41 -48.47 -25.75
N ILE A 346 11.34 -47.81 -26.92
CA ILE A 346 10.72 -48.39 -28.11
C ILE A 346 11.57 -49.54 -28.67
N LYS A 347 12.91 -49.51 -28.52
CA LYS A 347 13.82 -50.56 -29.01
C LYS A 347 13.79 -51.83 -28.17
N THR A 348 13.83 -51.67 -26.83
CA THR A 348 13.87 -52.80 -25.92
C THR A 348 12.49 -53.33 -25.58
N ASN A 349 11.44 -52.57 -25.92
CA ASN A 349 10.03 -52.82 -25.63
C ASN A 349 9.77 -52.99 -24.11
N LYS A 350 10.41 -52.13 -23.31
CA LYS A 350 10.33 -52.14 -21.83
C LYS A 350 10.23 -50.74 -21.26
N ILE A 351 9.65 -50.65 -20.08
CA ILE A 351 9.73 -49.43 -19.26
C ILE A 351 11.09 -49.44 -18.57
N GLU A 352 11.88 -48.40 -18.81
CA GLU A 352 13.22 -48.28 -18.24
C GLU A 352 13.35 -47.07 -17.32
N LYS A 353 12.48 -46.06 -17.51
CA LYS A 353 12.55 -44.78 -16.83
C LYS A 353 11.17 -44.33 -16.37
N TYR A 354 11.15 -43.37 -15.44
CA TYR A 354 9.94 -42.71 -14.96
C TYR A 354 10.18 -41.20 -14.81
N GLU A 355 9.20 -40.38 -15.12
CA GLU A 355 9.22 -38.98 -14.79
C GLU A 355 8.51 -38.72 -13.45
N ALA A 356 9.15 -37.97 -12.55
CA ALA A 356 8.60 -37.58 -11.26
C ALA A 356 7.80 -36.27 -11.39
N LEU A 357 6.50 -36.39 -11.36
CA LEU A 357 5.52 -35.32 -11.54
C LEU A 357 4.90 -34.93 -10.22
N VAL A 358 5.15 -33.71 -9.73
CA VAL A 358 4.55 -33.26 -8.46
C VAL A 358 3.03 -33.31 -8.47
N ARG A 359 2.45 -33.75 -7.35
CA ARG A 359 1.00 -33.68 -7.08
C ARG A 359 0.76 -33.13 -5.67
N LEU A 360 -0.32 -32.38 -5.52
CA LEU A 360 -0.85 -32.00 -4.22
C LEU A 360 -2.04 -32.91 -3.92
N ILE A 361 -1.99 -33.61 -2.81
CA ILE A 361 -3.14 -34.40 -2.34
C ILE A 361 -4.02 -33.49 -1.51
N ASP A 362 -5.28 -33.34 -1.90
CA ASP A 362 -6.22 -32.49 -1.16
C ASP A 362 -6.83 -33.20 0.06
N GLU A 363 -7.76 -32.50 0.73
CA GLU A 363 -8.42 -33.05 1.94
C GLU A 363 -9.30 -34.28 1.64
N ASP A 364 -9.73 -34.45 0.39
CA ASP A 364 -10.52 -35.58 -0.09
C ASP A 364 -9.65 -36.74 -0.63
N GLY A 365 -8.34 -36.63 -0.59
CA GLY A 365 -7.39 -37.59 -1.11
C GLY A 365 -7.20 -37.55 -2.64
N ILE A 366 -7.69 -36.49 -3.30
CA ILE A 366 -7.60 -36.31 -4.75
C ILE A 366 -6.23 -35.73 -5.12
N ALA A 367 -5.57 -36.32 -6.12
CA ALA A 367 -4.29 -35.85 -6.63
C ALA A 367 -4.49 -34.66 -7.61
N ILE A 368 -4.04 -33.49 -7.22
CA ILE A 368 -4.17 -32.26 -7.98
C ILE A 368 -2.91 -32.00 -8.81
N SER A 369 -3.11 -31.69 -10.10
CA SER A 369 -2.04 -31.37 -11.05
C SER A 369 -1.33 -30.05 -10.69
N PRO A 370 -0.01 -29.93 -10.95
CA PRO A 370 0.77 -28.71 -10.76
C PRO A 370 0.22 -27.49 -11.54
N TYR A 371 -0.47 -27.70 -12.62
CA TYR A 371 -1.14 -26.67 -13.42
C TYR A 371 -1.98 -25.69 -12.57
N TYR A 372 -2.59 -26.17 -11.48
CA TYR A 372 -3.46 -25.34 -10.64
C TYR A 372 -2.72 -24.53 -9.57
N PHE A 373 -1.52 -24.96 -9.16
CA PHE A 373 -0.85 -24.37 -7.99
C PHE A 373 0.61 -23.96 -8.20
N LEU A 374 1.26 -24.36 -9.29
CA LEU A 374 2.70 -24.14 -9.49
C LEU A 374 3.04 -22.64 -9.58
N ASP A 375 2.30 -21.87 -10.38
CA ASP A 375 2.47 -20.42 -10.49
C ASP A 375 2.24 -19.72 -9.15
N ILE A 376 1.32 -20.23 -8.35
CA ILE A 376 1.02 -19.66 -7.04
C ILE A 376 2.13 -20.02 -6.05
N ALA A 377 2.71 -21.22 -6.16
CA ALA A 377 3.88 -21.62 -5.39
C ALA A 377 5.09 -20.71 -5.68
N LYS A 378 5.34 -20.38 -6.96
CA LYS A 378 6.36 -19.40 -7.38
C LYS A 378 6.07 -18.00 -6.77
N LYS A 379 4.87 -17.44 -6.97
CA LYS A 379 4.45 -16.12 -6.45
C LYS A 379 4.46 -16.02 -4.91
N SER A 380 4.18 -17.11 -4.20
CA SER A 380 4.17 -17.19 -2.74
C SER A 380 5.50 -17.60 -2.10
N LYS A 381 6.59 -17.69 -2.89
CA LYS A 381 7.93 -18.12 -2.45
C LYS A 381 7.96 -19.51 -1.79
N GLN A 382 7.02 -20.38 -2.17
CA GLN A 382 6.96 -21.77 -1.67
C GLN A 382 7.55 -22.78 -2.67
N TYR A 383 7.89 -22.32 -3.87
CA TYR A 383 8.38 -23.14 -4.97
C TYR A 383 9.63 -23.95 -4.60
N LEU A 384 10.65 -23.30 -4.03
CA LEU A 384 11.89 -23.99 -3.63
C LEU A 384 11.66 -25.09 -2.56
N LYS A 385 10.64 -24.92 -1.69
CA LYS A 385 10.26 -25.96 -0.74
C LYS A 385 9.61 -27.16 -1.45
N LEU A 386 8.84 -26.88 -2.51
CA LEU A 386 8.19 -27.89 -3.33
C LEU A 386 9.25 -28.72 -4.05
N THR A 387 10.22 -28.10 -4.72
CA THR A 387 11.34 -28.78 -5.39
C THR A 387 12.11 -29.68 -4.41
N LYS A 388 12.50 -29.17 -3.23
CA LYS A 388 13.17 -30.00 -2.20
C LYS A 388 12.35 -31.21 -1.78
N ARG A 389 11.02 -31.06 -1.65
CA ARG A 389 10.13 -32.16 -1.26
C ARG A 389 10.05 -33.26 -2.33
N VAL A 390 9.91 -32.84 -3.60
CA VAL A 390 9.87 -33.76 -4.74
C VAL A 390 11.19 -34.53 -4.85
N ILE A 391 12.33 -33.86 -4.80
CA ILE A 391 13.66 -34.45 -4.87
C ILE A 391 13.80 -35.52 -3.75
N LYS A 392 13.58 -35.12 -2.50
CA LYS A 392 13.72 -36.04 -1.36
C LYS A 392 12.87 -37.28 -1.51
N LYS A 393 11.56 -37.10 -1.76
CA LYS A 393 10.65 -38.26 -1.88
C LYS A 393 10.95 -39.14 -3.09
N SER A 394 11.39 -38.57 -4.21
CA SER A 394 11.79 -39.35 -5.38
C SER A 394 13.06 -40.13 -5.13
N PHE A 395 14.06 -39.54 -4.49
CA PHE A 395 15.32 -40.24 -4.15
C PHE A 395 15.05 -41.36 -3.15
N GLU A 396 14.28 -41.11 -2.10
CA GLU A 396 13.85 -42.16 -1.13
C GLU A 396 13.13 -43.32 -1.82
N TYR A 397 12.30 -42.99 -2.84
CA TYR A 397 11.50 -44.00 -3.54
C TYR A 397 12.33 -44.86 -4.51
N PHE A 398 13.32 -44.28 -5.23
CA PHE A 398 14.09 -44.96 -6.27
C PHE A 398 15.43 -45.52 -5.80
N LYS A 399 15.90 -45.23 -4.58
CA LYS A 399 17.21 -45.73 -4.09
C LYS A 399 17.41 -47.23 -4.27
N ASP A 400 16.38 -48.00 -3.93
CA ASP A 400 16.42 -49.49 -3.97
C ASP A 400 15.78 -50.07 -5.25
N LYS A 401 15.43 -49.24 -6.24
CA LYS A 401 14.79 -49.66 -7.48
C LYS A 401 15.80 -49.61 -8.65
N ASN A 402 15.58 -50.48 -9.62
CA ASN A 402 16.48 -50.61 -10.77
C ASN A 402 15.96 -49.86 -12.01
N PHE A 403 15.48 -48.65 -11.80
CA PHE A 403 14.96 -47.74 -12.83
C PHE A 403 15.66 -46.41 -12.78
N GLU A 404 15.83 -45.78 -13.93
CA GLU A 404 16.18 -44.37 -14.00
C GLU A 404 14.91 -43.52 -13.79
N PHE A 405 15.09 -42.31 -13.30
CA PHE A 405 13.97 -41.38 -13.19
C PHE A 405 14.41 -39.94 -13.40
N SER A 406 13.48 -39.13 -13.92
CA SER A 406 13.72 -37.74 -14.17
C SER A 406 13.00 -36.80 -13.18
N ILE A 407 13.60 -35.64 -12.96
CA ILE A 407 13.08 -34.56 -12.11
C ILE A 407 13.21 -33.25 -12.86
N ASN A 408 12.10 -32.53 -12.93
CA ASN A 408 12.01 -31.21 -13.52
C ASN A 408 12.72 -30.16 -12.64
N LEU A 409 13.61 -29.36 -13.23
CA LEU A 409 14.27 -28.23 -12.61
C LEU A 409 14.07 -26.96 -13.45
N THR A 410 13.78 -25.85 -12.79
CA THR A 410 13.79 -24.54 -13.42
C THR A 410 15.16 -23.87 -13.29
N LEU A 411 15.41 -22.82 -14.09
CA LEU A 411 16.61 -22.01 -13.92
C LEU A 411 16.68 -21.35 -12.54
N GLU A 412 15.54 -21.03 -11.92
CA GLU A 412 15.46 -20.51 -10.54
C GLU A 412 16.00 -21.53 -9.53
N ASP A 413 15.68 -22.83 -9.71
CA ASP A 413 16.23 -23.91 -8.89
C ASP A 413 17.74 -24.01 -9.01
N ILE A 414 18.25 -23.98 -10.23
CA ILE A 414 19.69 -24.11 -10.55
C ILE A 414 20.49 -22.92 -10.01
N LYS A 415 20.00 -21.70 -10.21
CA LYS A 415 20.61 -20.46 -9.71
C LYS A 415 20.53 -20.32 -8.19
N SER A 416 19.57 -21.00 -7.56
CA SER A 416 19.43 -21.01 -6.10
C SER A 416 20.55 -21.82 -5.45
N LYS A 417 21.55 -21.17 -4.88
CA LYS A 417 22.63 -21.84 -4.15
C LYS A 417 22.12 -22.83 -3.08
N SER A 418 20.97 -22.52 -2.45
CA SER A 418 20.32 -23.39 -1.46
C SER A 418 19.74 -24.68 -2.07
N ILE A 419 19.27 -24.66 -3.33
CA ILE A 419 18.75 -25.83 -4.01
C ILE A 419 19.88 -26.61 -4.66
N SER A 420 20.76 -25.96 -5.40
CA SER A 420 21.88 -26.63 -6.05
C SER A 420 22.77 -27.39 -5.06
N THR A 421 23.12 -26.78 -3.90
CA THR A 421 23.84 -27.49 -2.84
C THR A 421 23.02 -28.65 -2.28
N TYR A 422 21.70 -28.44 -2.00
CA TYR A 422 20.83 -29.49 -1.51
C TYR A 422 20.75 -30.69 -2.46
N ILE A 423 20.68 -30.45 -3.79
CA ILE A 423 20.68 -31.54 -4.80
C ILE A 423 21.98 -32.33 -4.73
N LEU A 424 23.13 -31.67 -4.72
CA LEU A 424 24.44 -32.31 -4.68
C LEU A 424 24.60 -33.16 -3.41
N ASP A 425 24.23 -32.64 -2.25
CA ASP A 425 24.29 -33.33 -0.98
C ASP A 425 23.41 -34.59 -0.99
N MET A 426 22.17 -34.48 -1.49
CA MET A 426 21.23 -35.61 -1.58
C MET A 426 21.67 -36.68 -2.59
N LEU A 427 22.29 -36.28 -3.73
CA LEU A 427 22.83 -37.26 -4.69
C LEU A 427 23.92 -38.12 -4.07
N VAL A 428 24.79 -37.50 -3.25
CA VAL A 428 25.86 -38.21 -2.52
C VAL A 428 25.28 -39.05 -1.40
N GLU A 429 24.38 -38.52 -0.57
CA GLU A 429 23.77 -39.19 0.57
C GLU A 429 23.02 -40.48 0.14
N TYR A 430 22.25 -40.41 -0.94
CA TYR A 430 21.47 -41.57 -1.42
C TYR A 430 22.25 -42.48 -2.39
N ASN A 431 23.45 -42.06 -2.82
CA ASN A 431 24.26 -42.75 -3.84
C ASN A 431 23.43 -43.14 -5.09
N ILE A 432 22.68 -42.16 -5.63
CA ILE A 432 21.64 -42.44 -6.65
C ILE A 432 21.90 -41.74 -7.99
N ALA A 433 22.98 -40.96 -8.10
CA ALA A 433 23.26 -40.07 -9.22
C ALA A 433 23.14 -40.75 -10.60
N SER A 434 23.63 -41.98 -10.73
CA SER A 434 23.58 -42.73 -12.01
C SER A 434 22.17 -43.10 -12.47
N LYS A 435 21.15 -42.89 -11.63
CA LYS A 435 19.73 -43.13 -11.96
C LYS A 435 18.96 -41.87 -12.22
N VAL A 436 19.55 -40.69 -12.01
CA VAL A 436 18.86 -39.38 -12.05
C VAL A 436 19.09 -38.69 -13.39
N VAL A 437 17.98 -38.24 -13.99
CA VAL A 437 17.96 -37.37 -15.15
C VAL A 437 17.34 -36.02 -14.70
N PHE A 438 18.03 -34.92 -14.87
CA PHE A 438 17.44 -33.59 -14.64
C PHE A 438 16.87 -33.03 -15.93
N GLU A 439 15.59 -32.65 -15.90
CA GLU A 439 14.88 -32.04 -17.02
C GLU A 439 14.88 -30.54 -16.88
N ILE A 440 15.34 -29.82 -17.90
CA ILE A 440 15.45 -28.35 -17.93
C ILE A 440 14.62 -27.83 -19.11
N VAL A 441 13.68 -26.91 -18.83
CA VAL A 441 12.76 -26.37 -19.84
C VAL A 441 13.48 -25.41 -20.79
N GLU A 442 13.27 -25.58 -22.11
CA GLU A 442 13.86 -24.74 -23.16
C GLU A 442 13.48 -23.26 -23.06
N SER A 443 12.22 -22.97 -22.73
CA SER A 443 11.62 -21.62 -22.80
C SER A 443 12.11 -20.62 -21.76
N GLU A 444 12.84 -21.07 -20.74
CA GLU A 444 13.47 -20.16 -19.76
C GLU A 444 14.77 -19.62 -20.36
N GLY A 445 14.72 -18.48 -21.09
CA GLY A 445 15.89 -17.86 -21.73
C GLY A 445 17.08 -17.72 -20.78
N ILE A 446 18.17 -18.47 -21.05
CA ILE A 446 19.38 -18.44 -20.21
C ILE A 446 20.22 -17.22 -20.60
N GLU A 447 20.13 -16.14 -19.83
CA GLU A 447 21.02 -14.98 -19.99
C GLU A 447 22.42 -15.25 -19.41
N ASP A 448 22.53 -16.15 -18.44
CA ASP A 448 23.79 -16.49 -17.76
C ASP A 448 24.06 -18.01 -17.76
N PHE A 449 24.80 -18.45 -18.80
CA PHE A 449 25.21 -19.83 -18.97
C PHE A 449 26.24 -20.33 -17.95
N VAL A 450 26.99 -19.43 -17.31
CA VAL A 450 28.13 -19.83 -16.46
C VAL A 450 27.65 -20.58 -15.22
N GLU A 451 26.62 -20.06 -14.53
CA GLU A 451 26.10 -20.74 -13.32
C GLU A 451 25.38 -22.05 -13.66
N VAL A 452 24.62 -22.08 -14.75
CA VAL A 452 23.89 -23.27 -15.20
C VAL A 452 24.86 -24.37 -15.61
N ASN A 453 25.87 -24.08 -16.42
CA ASN A 453 26.89 -25.04 -16.81
C ASN A 453 27.68 -25.56 -15.62
N SER A 454 28.05 -24.69 -14.67
CA SER A 454 28.74 -25.12 -13.45
C SER A 454 27.91 -26.12 -12.61
N PHE A 455 26.60 -25.96 -12.56
CA PHE A 455 25.73 -26.94 -11.90
C PHE A 455 25.65 -28.25 -12.72
N ILE A 456 25.45 -28.19 -14.04
CA ILE A 456 25.37 -29.34 -14.91
C ILE A 456 26.65 -30.17 -14.85
N ASP A 457 27.82 -29.53 -14.90
CA ASP A 457 29.11 -30.21 -14.80
C ASP A 457 29.22 -31.00 -13.49
N LYS A 458 28.85 -30.40 -12.37
CA LYS A 458 28.91 -31.06 -11.05
C LYS A 458 27.99 -32.27 -10.93
N VAL A 459 26.74 -32.18 -11.43
CA VAL A 459 25.82 -33.32 -11.37
C VAL A 459 26.24 -34.42 -12.35
N ARG A 460 26.85 -34.10 -13.47
CA ARG A 460 27.43 -35.03 -14.42
C ARG A 460 28.68 -35.76 -13.85
N GLU A 461 29.55 -35.04 -13.16
CA GLU A 461 30.70 -35.65 -12.44
C GLU A 461 30.24 -36.73 -11.44
N LEU A 462 29.04 -36.55 -10.85
CA LEU A 462 28.42 -37.52 -9.97
C LEU A 462 27.74 -38.69 -10.74
N GLY A 463 27.50 -38.54 -12.06
CA GLY A 463 26.92 -39.57 -12.91
C GLY A 463 25.47 -39.30 -13.34
N CYS A 464 24.93 -38.11 -13.10
CA CYS A 464 23.58 -37.71 -13.58
C CYS A 464 23.56 -37.42 -15.09
N GLN A 465 22.38 -37.55 -15.69
CA GLN A 465 22.10 -37.19 -17.07
C GLN A 465 21.21 -35.96 -17.13
N ILE A 466 21.20 -35.28 -18.29
CA ILE A 466 20.46 -34.06 -18.56
C ILE A 466 19.51 -34.25 -19.73
N ALA A 467 18.24 -33.86 -19.56
CA ALA A 467 17.24 -33.77 -20.61
C ALA A 467 16.80 -32.32 -20.82
N ILE A 468 16.60 -31.93 -22.07
CA ILE A 468 15.96 -30.67 -22.41
C ILE A 468 14.49 -30.94 -22.69
N ASP A 469 13.63 -30.24 -21.95
CA ASP A 469 12.19 -30.44 -21.96
C ASP A 469 11.46 -29.42 -22.84
N ASP A 470 10.24 -29.74 -23.30
CA ASP A 470 9.35 -28.94 -24.14
C ASP A 470 9.99 -28.46 -25.46
N PHE A 471 10.93 -29.24 -26.03
CA PHE A 471 11.68 -28.82 -27.21
C PHE A 471 10.82 -28.84 -28.47
N GLY A 472 10.81 -27.69 -29.18
CA GLY A 472 10.01 -27.49 -30.39
C GLY A 472 8.71 -26.74 -30.22
N SER A 473 8.37 -26.30 -29.00
CA SER A 473 7.14 -25.56 -28.70
C SER A 473 7.18 -24.07 -29.09
N GLY A 474 8.37 -23.52 -29.40
CA GLY A 474 8.57 -22.10 -29.68
C GLY A 474 9.77 -21.79 -30.58
N TYR A 475 10.56 -20.79 -30.24
CA TYR A 475 11.82 -20.46 -30.93
C TYR A 475 12.94 -21.41 -30.42
N SER A 476 12.93 -22.64 -30.93
CA SER A 476 13.92 -23.66 -30.50
C SER A 476 15.34 -23.26 -30.91
N ASN A 477 16.20 -23.14 -29.88
CA ASN A 477 17.59 -22.79 -30.07
C ASN A 477 18.48 -24.03 -29.95
N PHE A 478 18.86 -24.63 -31.08
CA PHE A 478 19.76 -25.79 -31.14
C PHE A 478 21.12 -25.55 -30.47
N GLU A 479 21.58 -24.30 -30.38
CA GLU A 479 22.82 -23.94 -29.68
C GLU A 479 22.75 -24.29 -28.19
N TYR A 480 21.55 -24.25 -27.61
CA TYR A 480 21.28 -24.63 -26.23
C TYR A 480 21.62 -26.09 -25.95
N LEU A 481 21.15 -26.99 -26.81
CA LEU A 481 21.41 -28.44 -26.69
C LEU A 481 22.89 -28.75 -26.65
N ILE A 482 23.66 -28.07 -27.50
CA ILE A 482 25.11 -28.24 -27.60
C ILE A 482 25.81 -27.67 -26.39
N LYS A 483 25.45 -26.44 -25.96
CA LYS A 483 26.07 -25.78 -24.84
C LYS A 483 25.80 -26.44 -23.48
N LEU A 484 24.63 -27.04 -23.28
CA LEU A 484 24.26 -27.75 -22.08
C LEU A 484 24.70 -29.22 -22.07
N ASN A 485 25.29 -29.70 -23.16
CA ASN A 485 25.77 -31.06 -23.32
C ASN A 485 24.69 -32.09 -22.88
N ALA A 486 23.46 -31.94 -23.40
CA ALA A 486 22.31 -32.78 -23.03
C ALA A 486 22.49 -34.25 -23.44
N ASP A 487 21.78 -35.14 -22.77
CA ASP A 487 21.72 -36.58 -23.11
C ASP A 487 20.40 -36.91 -23.82
N TYR A 488 19.33 -36.17 -23.49
CA TYR A 488 18.00 -36.39 -24.02
C TYR A 488 17.38 -35.09 -24.54
N ILE A 489 16.53 -35.23 -25.55
CA ILE A 489 15.58 -34.21 -26.01
C ILE A 489 14.18 -34.76 -25.83
N LYS A 490 13.33 -34.08 -25.08
CA LYS A 490 11.90 -34.38 -24.99
C LYS A 490 11.17 -33.51 -26.01
N ILE A 491 10.50 -34.17 -26.95
CA ILE A 491 9.78 -33.50 -28.05
C ILE A 491 8.39 -33.11 -27.52
N ASP A 492 8.12 -31.80 -27.53
CA ASP A 492 6.90 -31.22 -26.95
C ASP A 492 5.62 -31.86 -27.48
N GLY A 493 4.69 -32.05 -26.57
CA GLY A 493 3.41 -32.67 -26.84
C GLY A 493 2.55 -31.99 -27.88
N SER A 494 2.73 -30.69 -28.18
CA SER A 494 1.99 -29.98 -29.22
C SER A 494 2.34 -30.51 -30.62
N LEU A 495 3.60 -30.89 -30.82
CA LEU A 495 4.06 -31.48 -32.10
C LEU A 495 3.58 -32.93 -32.24
N ILE A 496 3.63 -33.69 -31.15
CA ILE A 496 3.27 -35.13 -31.14
C ILE A 496 1.76 -35.35 -31.26
N LYS A 497 0.94 -34.51 -30.63
CA LYS A 497 -0.53 -34.60 -30.72
C LYS A 497 -1.04 -34.51 -32.15
N ASP A 498 -0.44 -33.62 -32.94
CA ASP A 498 -0.90 -33.31 -34.28
C ASP A 498 -0.10 -34.05 -35.39
N ILE A 499 0.80 -34.95 -35.00
CA ILE A 499 1.78 -35.59 -35.92
C ILE A 499 1.12 -36.41 -37.05
N LEU A 500 -0.10 -36.88 -36.88
CA LEU A 500 -0.85 -37.64 -37.89
C LEU A 500 -1.61 -36.76 -38.85
N ILE A 501 -1.91 -35.51 -38.51
CA ILE A 501 -2.80 -34.63 -39.26
C ILE A 501 -2.10 -33.37 -39.79
N ASN A 502 -1.01 -32.96 -39.14
CA ASN A 502 -0.26 -31.76 -39.49
C ASN A 502 1.12 -32.11 -40.06
N LYS A 503 1.25 -31.97 -41.37
CA LYS A 503 2.51 -32.26 -42.08
C LYS A 503 3.69 -31.42 -41.57
N ASN A 504 3.46 -30.17 -41.17
CA ASN A 504 4.55 -29.34 -40.65
C ASN A 504 5.05 -29.89 -39.29
N SER A 505 4.16 -30.34 -38.44
CA SER A 505 4.55 -30.99 -37.16
C SER A 505 5.37 -32.25 -37.42
N GLU A 506 4.98 -33.07 -38.36
CA GLU A 506 5.74 -34.26 -38.77
C GLU A 506 7.15 -33.90 -39.30
N GLU A 507 7.27 -32.91 -40.19
CA GLU A 507 8.57 -32.46 -40.76
C GLU A 507 9.49 -31.88 -39.66
N ILE A 508 8.94 -31.12 -38.69
CA ILE A 508 9.70 -30.62 -37.54
C ILE A 508 10.23 -31.80 -36.71
N VAL A 509 9.37 -32.76 -36.36
CA VAL A 509 9.78 -33.94 -35.59
C VAL A 509 10.86 -34.76 -36.30
N ILE A 510 10.73 -34.98 -37.63
CA ILE A 510 11.78 -35.65 -38.42
C ILE A 510 13.12 -34.89 -38.31
N THR A 511 13.07 -33.57 -38.44
CA THR A 511 14.28 -32.72 -38.34
C THR A 511 14.92 -32.84 -36.96
N LEU A 512 14.12 -32.83 -35.88
CA LEU A 512 14.58 -32.98 -34.49
C LEU A 512 15.22 -34.35 -34.25
N VAL A 513 14.61 -35.42 -34.73
CA VAL A 513 15.13 -36.79 -34.62
C VAL A 513 16.45 -36.95 -35.36
N ASP A 514 16.56 -36.42 -36.61
CA ASP A 514 17.80 -36.45 -37.36
C ASP A 514 18.92 -35.63 -36.73
N PHE A 515 18.60 -34.46 -36.18
CA PHE A 515 19.56 -33.65 -35.42
C PHE A 515 20.04 -34.41 -34.17
N ALA A 516 19.12 -34.92 -33.35
CA ALA A 516 19.44 -35.67 -32.14
C ALA A 516 20.37 -36.85 -32.44
N ARG A 517 20.06 -37.61 -33.51
CA ARG A 517 20.88 -38.76 -33.94
C ARG A 517 22.30 -38.35 -34.32
N ARG A 518 22.47 -37.25 -35.04
CA ARG A 518 23.80 -36.72 -35.43
C ARG A 518 24.62 -36.23 -34.24
N GLN A 519 23.94 -35.72 -33.20
CA GLN A 519 24.59 -35.26 -31.98
C GLN A 519 24.77 -36.37 -30.91
N GLY A 520 24.28 -37.59 -31.18
CA GLY A 520 24.34 -38.68 -30.21
C GLY A 520 23.35 -38.54 -29.04
N LEU A 521 22.33 -37.68 -29.20
CA LEU A 521 21.26 -37.48 -28.21
C LEU A 521 20.16 -38.53 -28.41
N LYS A 522 19.48 -38.90 -27.33
CA LYS A 522 18.28 -39.73 -27.35
C LYS A 522 17.03 -38.88 -27.37
N THR A 523 15.99 -39.36 -28.03
CA THR A 523 14.73 -38.64 -28.19
C THR A 523 13.60 -39.28 -27.36
N ILE A 524 12.75 -38.46 -26.73
CA ILE A 524 11.57 -38.86 -26.01
C ILE A 524 10.38 -38.13 -26.60
N ALA A 525 9.38 -38.88 -27.12
CA ALA A 525 8.11 -38.28 -27.56
C ALA A 525 7.16 -38.17 -26.37
N GLU A 526 6.65 -36.95 -26.14
CA GLU A 526 5.66 -36.72 -25.10
C GLU A 526 4.23 -36.84 -25.62
N PHE A 527 3.24 -36.89 -24.69
CA PHE A 527 1.81 -36.94 -24.98
C PHE A 527 1.37 -38.02 -26.00
N VAL A 528 2.05 -39.12 -26.09
CA VAL A 528 1.61 -40.28 -26.87
C VAL A 528 0.29 -40.82 -26.28
N SER A 529 -0.83 -40.44 -26.93
CA SER A 529 -2.18 -40.63 -26.37
C SER A 529 -2.90 -41.86 -26.90
N ASN A 530 -2.45 -42.44 -28.00
CA ASN A 530 -3.08 -43.59 -28.63
C ASN A 530 -2.07 -44.41 -29.46
N LYS A 531 -2.54 -45.57 -29.96
CA LYS A 531 -1.73 -46.53 -30.71
C LYS A 531 -1.19 -45.95 -32.02
N ASP A 532 -1.99 -45.19 -32.73
CA ASP A 532 -1.61 -44.67 -34.07
C ASP A 532 -0.46 -43.67 -33.94
N ILE A 533 -0.51 -42.76 -32.94
CA ILE A 533 0.59 -41.86 -32.62
C ILE A 533 1.83 -42.68 -32.16
N PHE A 534 1.67 -43.70 -31.37
CA PHE A 534 2.78 -44.55 -30.91
C PHE A 534 3.49 -45.24 -32.11
N GLU A 535 2.75 -45.87 -33.04
CA GLU A 535 3.35 -46.46 -34.24
C GLU A 535 4.05 -45.42 -35.10
N LYS A 536 3.45 -44.24 -35.26
CA LYS A 536 4.07 -43.12 -35.98
C LYS A 536 5.39 -42.68 -35.35
N VAL A 537 5.42 -42.52 -34.04
CA VAL A 537 6.62 -42.15 -33.26
C VAL A 537 7.71 -43.21 -33.42
N LYS A 538 7.34 -44.45 -33.40
CA LYS A 538 8.24 -45.59 -33.66
C LYS A 538 8.80 -45.59 -35.08
N ASP A 539 7.96 -45.35 -36.11
CA ASP A 539 8.37 -45.32 -37.51
C ASP A 539 9.34 -44.15 -37.80
N LEU A 540 9.20 -43.04 -37.07
CA LEU A 540 10.12 -41.89 -37.15
C LEU A 540 11.46 -42.17 -36.45
N GLY A 541 11.62 -43.28 -35.75
CA GLY A 541 12.86 -43.70 -35.11
C GLY A 541 13.17 -42.93 -33.82
N ILE A 542 12.15 -42.49 -33.12
CA ILE A 542 12.26 -41.95 -31.77
C ILE A 542 12.64 -43.05 -30.79
N ASP A 543 13.48 -42.76 -29.79
CA ASP A 543 14.01 -43.78 -28.89
C ASP A 543 13.04 -44.16 -27.76
N TYR A 544 12.32 -43.18 -27.19
CA TYR A 544 11.41 -43.36 -26.08
C TYR A 544 10.05 -42.71 -26.32
N ALA A 545 9.01 -43.26 -25.70
CA ALA A 545 7.65 -42.71 -25.74
C ALA A 545 7.10 -42.56 -24.32
N GLN A 546 6.40 -41.44 -24.10
CA GLN A 546 5.70 -41.12 -22.84
C GLN A 546 4.31 -40.56 -23.16
N GLY A 547 3.32 -40.99 -22.41
CA GLY A 547 1.94 -40.52 -22.56
C GLY A 547 0.92 -41.51 -22.00
N TYR A 548 -0.34 -41.14 -22.04
CA TYR A 548 -1.43 -41.95 -21.46
C TYR A 548 -1.65 -43.28 -22.15
N TYR A 549 -1.21 -43.41 -23.39
CA TYR A 549 -1.20 -44.71 -24.07
C TYR A 549 -0.23 -45.70 -23.41
N ILE A 550 0.88 -45.20 -22.85
CA ILE A 550 1.87 -46.01 -22.12
C ILE A 550 1.42 -46.19 -20.66
N SER A 551 1.25 -45.09 -19.96
CA SER A 551 0.80 -45.09 -18.56
C SER A 551 0.35 -43.72 -18.13
N GLU A 552 -0.64 -43.66 -17.27
CA GLU A 552 -0.93 -42.45 -16.49
C GLU A 552 0.06 -42.32 -15.32
N PRO A 553 0.31 -41.10 -14.82
CA PRO A 553 1.13 -40.90 -13.62
C PRO A 553 0.51 -41.61 -12.41
N LYS A 554 1.28 -42.46 -11.71
CA LYS A 554 0.85 -43.22 -10.53
C LYS A 554 1.73 -42.89 -9.31
N ILE A 555 1.17 -42.99 -8.10
CA ILE A 555 1.93 -42.79 -6.86
C ILE A 555 2.93 -43.94 -6.61
N LYS A 556 2.65 -45.14 -7.14
CA LYS A 556 3.55 -46.31 -7.10
C LYS A 556 3.73 -46.85 -8.50
N ILE A 557 4.95 -47.27 -8.81
CA ILE A 557 5.26 -47.97 -10.05
C ILE A 557 4.95 -49.44 -9.87
N ASP A 558 4.48 -50.07 -10.93
CA ASP A 558 4.17 -51.51 -10.97
C ASP A 558 5.45 -52.34 -11.07
#